data_5b9e6899045002137e5bb7acdfb33fdf
#
_entry.id   5b9e6899045002137e5bb7acdfb33fdf
#
_cell.length_a   1.000
_cell.length_b   1.000
_cell.length_c   1.000
_cell.angle_alpha   90.00
_cell.angle_beta   90.00
_cell.angle_gamma   90.00
#
_symmetry.space_group_name_H-M   'P 1'
#
loop_
_entity.id
_entity.type
_entity.pdbx_description
1 polymer ?
#
loop_
_entity_poly.entity_id
_entity_poly.type
_entity_poly.pdbx_seq_one_letter_code
_entity_poly.pdbx_strand_id
1 'polypeptide(L)'
;KLNTGKFSKENLEIKYLNKKRAFTWNPSVTQKQNLKGTARTLDRMDGTTFIKRNEPRHELQLEDGILSRDGWTLINDSSGLLFDNSDFSWVKERENRTVQDWYFMAYGSDYKAALKDFTLFAGKVPLPPRFVFGYWWSRYWAYSDNEMRDVVSQFEKFNIPLDVLVVDMDWHETDSLFAKPDKWGQRKHWTGYTWEKRLFPDPDQFFDWAKSKHLKTTLNLHPASGIAPFESQYKDFAKRMNFDISTHENIPWQGSNKKFMSTLFDVVLHPIEQQGVDFWWLDWQQWVFDKDIEKLNNTWWLNYTFFEDMERNTDKRPLIYHRWGGLGNHRYQIGFSGDAYITWNTLEYQPYFTNTASNVLYGYWSHDIGGHKFIEDDNIYQFDPEMYVRWVQYGALSPILRTHSNKDPSLVKEIWRYRDEYFDALYNAVRLRYQLVPYIYTMARETYETGVSLCRPMYYDYPEDERAYTYSRQYMFGDNILVAPIGAPMENGVSDVKVWLPAGNDWYEWHTGTLLKGGQELIRQFSIEEYPIYVKAGAVIPMYGKEVNSLDDNPKKQIIGIFPGVAGEFSIYEDEGNDQRYATEYATTRVTSQLENRIPVSYTHLRAHETLRHL
;
A
#
# COMPACT_ATOMS: atom_id res chain seq x y z
N LYS A 1 24.49 12.25 18.19
CA LYS A 1 25.58 11.82 17.32
C LYS A 1 26.92 11.86 18.07
N LEU A 2 27.75 10.83 17.92
CA LEU A 2 29.08 10.77 18.51
C LEU A 2 30.11 10.59 17.38
N ASN A 3 31.04 11.53 17.27
CA ASN A 3 32.02 11.54 16.17
C ASN A 3 33.23 10.62 16.43
N THR A 4 33.50 10.34 17.70
CA THR A 4 34.60 9.45 18.12
C THR A 4 34.16 8.65 19.36
N GLY A 5 34.63 7.41 19.49
CA GLY A 5 34.25 6.53 20.58
C GLY A 5 32.93 5.79 20.35
N LYS A 6 32.39 5.16 21.38
CA LYS A 6 31.12 4.42 21.35
C LYS A 6 30.22 4.86 22.51
N PHE A 7 28.92 4.91 22.25
CA PHE A 7 27.94 5.01 23.33
C PHE A 7 27.97 3.75 24.19
N SER A 8 27.98 3.97 25.50
CA SER A 8 27.99 2.90 26.48
C SER A 8 27.19 3.31 27.72
N LYS A 9 26.91 2.38 28.62
CA LYS A 9 26.21 2.66 29.88
C LYS A 9 26.98 3.61 30.81
N GLU A 10 28.29 3.74 30.61
CA GLU A 10 29.16 4.64 31.39
C GLU A 10 29.11 6.09 30.89
N ASN A 11 28.74 6.34 29.62
CA ASN A 11 28.78 7.67 29.02
C ASN A 11 27.42 8.18 28.49
N LEU A 12 26.37 7.35 28.52
CA LEU A 12 25.04 7.76 28.07
C LEU A 12 23.96 7.16 28.95
N GLU A 13 23.18 8.01 29.58
CA GLU A 13 21.94 7.66 30.28
C GLU A 13 20.83 8.61 29.84
N ILE A 14 19.65 8.08 29.52
CA ILE A 14 18.46 8.84 29.17
C ILE A 14 17.37 8.55 30.20
N LYS A 15 16.86 9.59 30.84
CA LYS A 15 15.73 9.50 31.78
C LYS A 15 14.48 10.03 31.11
N TYR A 16 13.50 9.16 30.92
CA TYR A 16 12.19 9.52 30.46
C TYR A 16 11.27 9.78 31.65
N LEU A 17 10.76 10.98 31.73
CA LEU A 17 9.92 11.43 32.84
C LEU A 17 8.54 11.83 32.30
N ASN A 18 7.58 10.92 32.42
CA ASN A 18 6.18 11.14 32.11
C ASN A 18 5.34 10.81 33.34
N LYS A 19 4.23 11.54 33.57
CA LYS A 19 3.32 11.30 34.70
C LYS A 19 2.77 9.87 34.76
N LYS A 20 2.63 9.21 33.61
CA LYS A 20 2.10 7.85 33.50
C LYS A 20 3.18 6.76 33.51
N ARG A 21 4.40 7.11 33.06
CA ARG A 21 5.48 6.14 32.93
C ARG A 21 6.83 6.84 33.01
N ALA A 22 7.67 6.38 33.89
CA ALA A 22 9.06 6.84 34.01
C ALA A 22 10.00 5.65 33.85
N PHE A 23 11.08 5.82 33.08
CA PHE A 23 12.12 4.82 32.97
C PHE A 23 13.50 5.47 32.74
N THR A 24 14.54 4.70 33.01
CA THR A 24 15.92 5.07 32.70
C THR A 24 16.44 4.08 31.66
N TRP A 25 17.02 4.62 30.60
CA TRP A 25 17.61 3.84 29.52
C TRP A 25 19.11 4.14 29.39
N ASN A 26 19.88 3.16 29.03
CA ASN A 26 21.26 3.27 28.59
C ASN A 26 21.56 2.21 27.51
N PRO A 27 22.71 2.28 26.80
CA PRO A 27 23.02 1.37 25.69
C PRO A 27 23.10 -0.13 26.01
N SER A 28 23.07 -0.53 27.29
CA SER A 28 23.02 -1.94 27.69
C SER A 28 21.59 -2.49 27.82
N VAL A 29 20.57 -1.63 27.76
CA VAL A 29 19.16 -2.03 27.84
C VAL A 29 18.67 -2.48 26.47
N THR A 30 18.17 -3.70 26.39
CA THR A 30 17.58 -4.26 25.16
C THR A 30 16.07 -4.09 25.14
N GLN A 31 15.53 -3.76 23.97
CA GLN A 31 14.08 -3.71 23.75
C GLN A 31 13.51 -5.14 23.74
N LYS A 32 12.35 -5.34 24.37
CA LYS A 32 11.71 -6.66 24.52
C LYS A 32 10.31 -6.75 23.90
N GLN A 33 9.60 -5.61 23.81
CA GLN A 33 8.19 -5.58 23.44
C GLN A 33 7.95 -4.69 22.21
N ASN A 34 8.80 -4.85 21.17
CA ASN A 34 8.61 -4.16 19.91
C ASN A 34 7.30 -4.60 19.23
N LEU A 35 6.51 -3.65 18.75
CA LEU A 35 5.20 -3.89 18.11
C LEU A 35 5.31 -4.34 16.64
N LYS A 36 6.54 -4.55 16.17
CA LYS A 36 6.87 -5.01 14.83
C LYS A 36 6.47 -4.02 13.73
N GLY A 37 6.95 -4.28 12.55
CA GLY A 37 6.70 -3.53 11.32
C GLY A 37 6.30 -4.46 10.18
N THR A 38 7.07 -4.48 9.11
CA THR A 38 6.83 -5.29 7.92
C THR A 38 7.76 -6.49 7.83
N ALA A 39 7.54 -7.30 6.82
CA ALA A 39 8.51 -8.23 6.28
C ALA A 39 8.84 -7.86 4.83
N ARG A 40 9.94 -8.37 4.33
CA ARG A 40 10.38 -8.13 2.96
C ARG A 40 9.33 -8.55 1.92
N THR A 41 8.63 -9.68 2.14
CA THR A 41 7.63 -10.22 1.21
C THR A 41 6.77 -11.26 1.90
N LEU A 42 5.56 -11.48 1.36
CA LEU A 42 4.71 -12.62 1.67
C LEU A 42 4.73 -13.68 0.54
N ASP A 43 5.75 -13.65 -0.34
CA ASP A 43 5.91 -14.65 -1.38
C ASP A 43 5.91 -16.05 -0.78
N ARG A 44 5.04 -16.93 -1.32
CA ARG A 44 4.91 -18.33 -0.88
C ARG A 44 4.55 -18.50 0.60
N MET A 45 3.91 -17.50 1.17
CA MET A 45 3.41 -17.59 2.53
C MET A 45 2.00 -18.20 2.55
N ASP A 46 1.78 -19.12 3.46
CA ASP A 46 0.50 -19.58 3.96
C ASP A 46 0.31 -19.01 5.38
N GLY A 47 -0.36 -17.89 5.48
CA GLY A 47 -0.36 -17.11 6.72
C GLY A 47 1.06 -16.68 7.10
N THR A 48 1.54 -17.16 8.23
CA THR A 48 2.91 -16.90 8.73
C THR A 48 3.94 -17.95 8.28
N THR A 49 3.52 -19.03 7.61
CA THR A 49 4.38 -20.15 7.26
C THR A 49 4.86 -20.07 5.82
N PHE A 50 6.17 -20.00 5.62
CA PHE A 50 6.77 -20.12 4.29
C PHE A 50 6.71 -21.57 3.81
N ILE A 51 6.19 -21.78 2.59
CA ILE A 51 6.09 -23.09 1.95
C ILE A 51 6.73 -23.03 0.56
N LYS A 52 7.74 -23.85 0.34
CA LYS A 52 8.35 -24.05 -0.95
C LYS A 52 8.79 -25.50 -1.10
N ARG A 53 8.51 -26.11 -2.25
CA ARG A 53 8.88 -27.49 -2.54
C ARG A 53 10.38 -27.70 -2.33
N ASN A 54 10.72 -28.77 -1.61
CA ASN A 54 12.10 -29.16 -1.29
C ASN A 54 12.89 -28.17 -0.41
N GLU A 55 12.22 -27.20 0.23
CA GLU A 55 12.81 -26.32 1.23
C GLU A 55 12.14 -26.52 2.59
N PRO A 56 12.87 -26.36 3.71
CA PRO A 56 12.27 -26.43 5.05
C PRO A 56 11.22 -25.31 5.21
N ARG A 57 10.09 -25.68 5.81
CA ARG A 57 9.12 -24.67 6.26
C ARG A 57 9.72 -23.84 7.40
N HIS A 58 9.45 -22.55 7.39
CA HIS A 58 9.88 -21.64 8.46
C HIS A 58 8.84 -20.54 8.68
N GLU A 59 8.86 -19.97 9.87
CA GLU A 59 7.96 -18.89 10.23
C GLU A 59 8.48 -17.54 9.72
N LEU A 60 7.53 -16.70 9.28
CA LEU A 60 7.80 -15.32 8.90
C LEU A 60 8.30 -14.53 10.11
N GLN A 61 9.40 -13.83 9.93
CA GLN A 61 9.90 -12.88 10.92
C GLN A 61 9.62 -11.46 10.46
N LEU A 62 8.77 -10.72 11.19
CA LEU A 62 8.59 -9.31 10.97
C LEU A 62 9.79 -8.52 11.51
N GLU A 63 10.22 -7.53 10.75
CA GLU A 63 11.22 -6.56 11.18
C GLU A 63 10.69 -5.72 12.36
N ASP A 64 11.58 -5.13 13.14
CA ASP A 64 11.18 -4.25 14.22
C ASP A 64 10.60 -2.94 13.68
N GLY A 65 9.48 -2.51 14.28
CA GLY A 65 8.88 -1.20 14.04
C GLY A 65 9.48 -0.12 14.94
N ILE A 66 9.01 1.13 14.73
CA ILE A 66 9.44 2.27 15.56
C ILE A 66 8.62 2.40 16.85
N LEU A 67 7.69 1.51 17.11
CA LEU A 67 6.81 1.51 18.28
C LEU A 67 7.07 0.32 19.17
N SER A 68 6.96 0.52 20.48
CA SER A 68 7.19 -0.54 21.47
C SER A 68 6.39 -0.33 22.75
N ARG A 69 5.92 -1.41 23.33
CA ARG A 69 5.32 -1.41 24.67
C ARG A 69 6.36 -1.11 25.78
N ASP A 70 7.66 -1.21 25.47
CA ASP A 70 8.70 -0.73 26.40
C ASP A 70 8.70 0.80 26.54
N GLY A 71 7.98 1.52 25.66
CA GLY A 71 7.81 2.97 25.66
C GLY A 71 8.95 3.74 25.00
N TRP A 72 9.90 3.03 24.38
CA TRP A 72 11.03 3.61 23.65
C TRP A 72 11.45 2.75 22.47
N THR A 73 12.13 3.36 21.52
CA THR A 73 12.79 2.69 20.39
C THR A 73 14.10 3.39 20.06
N LEU A 74 15.07 2.62 19.59
CA LEU A 74 16.36 3.09 19.11
C LEU A 74 16.54 2.73 17.64
N ILE A 75 16.73 3.74 16.80
CA ILE A 75 17.15 3.56 15.41
C ILE A 75 18.64 3.87 15.33
N ASN A 76 19.43 2.88 14.97
CA ASN A 76 20.87 3.02 14.81
C ASN A 76 21.21 3.22 13.32
N ASP A 77 21.46 4.48 12.93
CA ASP A 77 21.84 4.86 11.58
C ASP A 77 23.35 4.99 11.35
N SER A 78 24.16 4.52 12.30
CA SER A 78 25.64 4.67 12.25
C SER A 78 26.28 4.09 11.00
N SER A 79 25.68 3.05 10.43
CA SER A 79 26.16 2.38 9.21
C SER A 79 25.32 2.72 7.97
N GLY A 80 24.33 3.60 8.10
CA GLY A 80 23.47 4.02 7.00
C GLY A 80 24.24 4.75 5.91
N LEU A 81 23.77 4.63 4.69
CA LEU A 81 24.27 5.41 3.56
C LEU A 81 23.78 6.85 3.66
N LEU A 82 24.38 7.74 2.91
CA LEU A 82 24.04 9.16 2.84
C LEU A 82 23.55 9.51 1.44
N PHE A 83 22.89 10.65 1.32
CA PHE A 83 22.71 11.34 0.05
C PHE A 83 23.81 12.38 -0.16
N ASP A 84 24.18 12.60 -1.42
CA ASP A 84 24.93 13.78 -1.81
C ASP A 84 24.00 15.02 -1.83
N ASN A 85 24.56 16.20 -2.13
CA ASN A 85 23.82 17.45 -2.18
C ASN A 85 23.48 17.87 -3.63
N SER A 86 23.41 16.93 -4.58
CA SER A 86 23.02 17.24 -5.96
C SER A 86 21.51 17.41 -6.09
N ASP A 87 21.04 18.09 -7.14
CA ASP A 87 19.60 18.33 -7.41
C ASP A 87 18.80 17.03 -7.52
N PHE A 88 19.38 15.99 -8.12
CA PHE A 88 18.94 14.63 -7.98
C PHE A 88 19.90 13.93 -7.02
N SER A 89 19.57 13.96 -5.76
CA SER A 89 20.43 13.44 -4.68
C SER A 89 20.78 11.97 -4.93
N TRP A 90 22.05 11.64 -4.78
CA TRP A 90 22.55 10.29 -5.08
C TRP A 90 23.16 9.63 -3.87
N VAL A 91 23.15 8.30 -3.87
CA VAL A 91 23.69 7.52 -2.76
C VAL A 91 25.20 7.78 -2.60
N LYS A 92 25.62 7.98 -1.36
CA LYS A 92 26.99 8.22 -0.94
C LYS A 92 27.33 7.39 0.29
N GLU A 93 28.50 6.78 0.29
CA GLU A 93 29.01 6.12 1.48
C GLU A 93 29.47 7.13 2.55
N ARG A 94 29.41 6.75 3.83
CA ARG A 94 29.97 7.53 4.93
C ARG A 94 31.50 7.47 4.88
N GLU A 95 32.15 8.62 4.87
CA GLU A 95 33.62 8.74 4.90
C GLU A 95 34.17 8.21 6.23
N ASN A 96 33.51 8.52 7.34
CA ASN A 96 33.91 8.08 8.68
C ASN A 96 32.95 7.01 9.22
N ARG A 97 33.37 5.75 9.14
CA ARG A 97 32.61 4.58 9.63
C ARG A 97 32.66 4.41 11.16
N THR A 98 33.39 5.26 11.90
CA THR A 98 33.46 5.20 13.38
C THR A 98 32.41 6.09 14.05
N VAL A 99 31.70 6.92 13.28
CA VAL A 99 30.63 7.78 13.79
C VAL A 99 29.48 6.91 14.29
N GLN A 100 28.97 7.20 15.47
CA GLN A 100 27.70 6.66 15.94
C GLN A 100 26.60 7.71 15.76
N ASP A 101 25.54 7.33 15.07
CA ASP A 101 24.39 8.18 14.74
C ASP A 101 23.11 7.44 15.13
N TRP A 102 22.52 7.87 16.23
CA TRP A 102 21.38 7.19 16.86
C TRP A 102 20.20 8.13 17.03
N TYR A 103 19.02 7.64 16.70
CA TYR A 103 17.75 8.29 16.99
C TYR A 103 17.07 7.52 18.10
N PHE A 104 16.99 8.13 19.29
CA PHE A 104 16.30 7.57 20.44
C PHE A 104 14.93 8.22 20.57
N MET A 105 13.87 7.41 20.46
CA MET A 105 12.50 7.83 20.52
C MET A 105 11.86 7.31 21.81
N ALA A 106 11.30 8.20 22.64
CA ALA A 106 10.71 7.85 23.94
C ALA A 106 9.36 8.55 24.10
N TYR A 107 8.29 7.87 23.76
CA TYR A 107 6.92 8.39 23.78
C TYR A 107 5.99 7.67 24.76
N GLY A 108 6.49 6.65 25.46
CA GLY A 108 5.64 5.82 26.31
C GLY A 108 4.63 5.05 25.46
N SER A 109 3.34 5.28 25.73
CA SER A 109 2.22 4.71 24.97
C SER A 109 1.58 5.71 24.00
N ASP A 110 2.17 6.89 23.80
CA ASP A 110 1.70 7.86 22.80
C ASP A 110 2.25 7.53 21.41
N TYR A 111 1.72 6.45 20.82
CA TYR A 111 2.18 5.92 19.54
C TYR A 111 1.95 6.90 18.37
N LYS A 112 0.83 7.63 18.38
CA LYS A 112 0.52 8.61 17.33
C LYS A 112 1.53 9.78 17.32
N ALA A 113 1.92 10.27 18.50
CA ALA A 113 2.97 11.29 18.60
C ALA A 113 4.31 10.77 18.09
N ALA A 114 4.68 9.52 18.40
CA ALA A 114 5.90 8.91 17.90
C ALA A 114 5.93 8.85 16.36
N LEU A 115 4.84 8.43 15.72
CA LEU A 115 4.72 8.39 14.25
C LEU A 115 4.83 9.81 13.66
N LYS A 116 4.12 10.77 14.22
CA LYS A 116 4.15 12.16 13.76
C LYS A 116 5.55 12.76 13.82
N ASP A 117 6.21 12.63 14.96
CA ASP A 117 7.53 13.21 15.15
C ASP A 117 8.61 12.47 14.31
N PHE A 118 8.41 11.18 14.03
CA PHE A 118 9.25 10.44 13.10
C PHE A 118 9.25 11.07 11.71
N THR A 119 8.11 11.58 11.22
CA THR A 119 8.04 12.23 9.89
C THR A 119 8.88 13.52 9.81
N LEU A 120 9.24 14.15 10.93
CA LEU A 120 10.01 15.39 10.93
C LEU A 120 11.46 15.19 10.43
N PHE A 121 12.02 14.00 10.64
CA PHE A 121 13.39 13.71 10.19
C PHE A 121 13.47 12.58 9.15
N ALA A 122 12.47 11.70 9.10
CA ALA A 122 12.42 10.61 8.12
C ALA A 122 11.64 10.95 6.84
N GLY A 123 11.01 12.13 6.80
CA GLY A 123 10.15 12.57 5.70
C GLY A 123 8.68 12.14 5.88
N LYS A 124 7.80 12.85 5.23
CA LYS A 124 6.35 12.61 5.27
C LYS A 124 5.97 11.37 4.46
N VAL A 125 4.79 10.83 4.77
CA VAL A 125 4.08 9.89 3.87
C VAL A 125 3.37 10.73 2.81
N PRO A 126 3.72 10.69 1.52
CA PRO A 126 3.06 11.49 0.49
C PRO A 126 1.57 11.14 0.38
N LEU A 127 0.73 12.11 0.04
CA LEU A 127 -0.68 11.86 -0.22
C LEU A 127 -0.82 11.22 -1.62
N PRO A 128 -1.31 9.99 -1.75
CA PRO A 128 -1.49 9.37 -3.07
C PRO A 128 -2.55 10.10 -3.91
N PRO A 129 -2.51 9.99 -5.24
CA PRO A 129 -3.62 10.40 -6.08
C PRO A 129 -4.94 9.75 -5.68
N ARG A 130 -6.07 10.47 -5.83
CA ARG A 130 -7.39 9.98 -5.39
C ARG A 130 -7.79 8.67 -6.06
N PHE A 131 -7.50 8.49 -7.35
CA PHE A 131 -7.85 7.28 -8.10
C PHE A 131 -7.25 6.00 -7.52
N VAL A 132 -6.17 6.10 -6.78
CA VAL A 132 -5.51 4.97 -6.09
C VAL A 132 -6.46 4.24 -5.14
N PHE A 133 -7.43 4.95 -4.58
CA PHE A 133 -8.41 4.39 -3.65
C PHE A 133 -9.60 3.71 -4.34
N GLY A 134 -9.67 3.73 -5.67
CA GLY A 134 -10.63 2.95 -6.46
C GLY A 134 -10.25 1.48 -6.59
N TYR A 135 -10.89 0.80 -7.52
CA TYR A 135 -10.62 -0.61 -7.80
C TYR A 135 -9.54 -0.74 -8.88
N TRP A 136 -8.56 -1.63 -8.65
CA TRP A 136 -7.51 -1.97 -9.58
C TRP A 136 -7.75 -3.37 -10.13
N TRP A 137 -7.97 -3.47 -11.45
CA TRP A 137 -7.95 -4.77 -12.13
C TRP A 137 -6.52 -5.16 -12.47
N SER A 138 -6.10 -6.32 -11.99
CA SER A 138 -4.77 -6.87 -12.21
C SER A 138 -4.84 -8.38 -12.32
N ARG A 139 -4.09 -8.94 -13.25
CA ARG A 139 -3.88 -10.39 -13.38
C ARG A 139 -2.60 -10.64 -14.16
N TYR A 140 -1.76 -11.55 -13.69
CA TYR A 140 -0.68 -12.08 -14.51
C TYR A 140 -1.29 -12.95 -15.60
N TRP A 141 -1.51 -12.37 -16.76
CA TRP A 141 -2.12 -12.96 -17.94
C TRP A 141 -1.61 -12.25 -19.19
N ALA A 142 -1.36 -13.00 -20.27
CA ALA A 142 -0.92 -12.41 -21.54
C ALA A 142 -2.12 -11.78 -22.29
N TYR A 143 -2.71 -10.75 -21.69
CA TYR A 143 -3.81 -10.01 -22.31
C TYR A 143 -3.37 -9.31 -23.58
N SER A 144 -4.16 -9.45 -24.63
CA SER A 144 -4.12 -8.53 -25.76
C SER A 144 -4.88 -7.23 -25.45
N ASP A 145 -4.63 -6.19 -26.23
CA ASP A 145 -5.38 -4.93 -26.21
C ASP A 145 -6.90 -5.21 -26.29
N ASN A 146 -7.35 -6.06 -27.21
CA ASN A 146 -8.77 -6.40 -27.35
C ASN A 146 -9.33 -7.08 -26.10
N GLU A 147 -8.62 -8.05 -25.53
CA GLU A 147 -9.06 -8.71 -24.29
C GLU A 147 -9.13 -7.75 -23.11
N MET A 148 -8.21 -6.79 -23.00
CA MET A 148 -8.29 -5.72 -21.99
C MET A 148 -9.55 -4.86 -22.18
N ARG A 149 -9.86 -4.49 -23.44
CA ARG A 149 -11.10 -3.77 -23.77
C ARG A 149 -12.35 -4.58 -23.42
N ASP A 150 -12.34 -5.88 -23.67
CA ASP A 150 -13.44 -6.77 -23.30
C ASP A 150 -13.64 -6.84 -21.78
N VAL A 151 -12.55 -6.96 -21.01
CA VAL A 151 -12.60 -6.90 -19.54
C VAL A 151 -13.27 -5.60 -19.06
N VAL A 152 -12.81 -4.45 -19.56
CA VAL A 152 -13.39 -3.14 -19.16
C VAL A 152 -14.86 -3.05 -19.58
N SER A 153 -15.23 -3.57 -20.76
CA SER A 153 -16.63 -3.60 -21.20
C SER A 153 -17.53 -4.41 -20.26
N GLN A 154 -16.99 -5.48 -19.64
CA GLN A 154 -17.75 -6.23 -18.64
C GLN A 154 -17.91 -5.45 -17.33
N PHE A 155 -16.88 -4.73 -16.87
CA PHE A 155 -17.02 -3.81 -15.72
C PHE A 155 -18.15 -2.79 -15.96
N GLU A 156 -18.16 -2.16 -17.14
CA GLU A 156 -19.22 -1.22 -17.54
C GLU A 156 -20.61 -1.88 -17.59
N LYS A 157 -20.72 -3.05 -18.25
CA LYS A 157 -21.97 -3.80 -18.41
C LYS A 157 -22.62 -4.18 -17.08
N PHE A 158 -21.80 -4.59 -16.11
CA PHE A 158 -22.28 -4.99 -14.77
C PHE A 158 -22.28 -3.81 -13.79
N ASN A 159 -21.99 -2.60 -14.28
CA ASN A 159 -21.93 -1.39 -13.47
C ASN A 159 -20.98 -1.53 -12.27
N ILE A 160 -19.85 -2.21 -12.43
CA ILE A 160 -18.81 -2.34 -11.43
C ILE A 160 -17.78 -1.22 -11.67
N PRO A 161 -17.48 -0.38 -10.67
CA PRO A 161 -16.54 0.72 -10.85
C PRO A 161 -15.10 0.22 -11.02
N LEU A 162 -14.28 0.95 -11.79
CA LEU A 162 -12.89 0.64 -12.06
C LEU A 162 -12.10 1.93 -12.29
N ASP A 163 -10.92 2.05 -11.70
CA ASP A 163 -10.04 3.21 -11.88
C ASP A 163 -8.67 2.86 -12.45
N VAL A 164 -8.12 1.68 -12.13
CA VAL A 164 -6.76 1.33 -12.53
C VAL A 164 -6.72 0.00 -13.29
N LEU A 165 -6.09 0.05 -14.45
CA LEU A 165 -5.81 -1.11 -15.29
C LEU A 165 -4.33 -1.47 -15.20
N VAL A 166 -4.03 -2.62 -14.60
CA VAL A 166 -2.66 -3.12 -14.46
C VAL A 166 -2.36 -4.08 -15.59
N VAL A 167 -1.34 -3.77 -16.39
CA VAL A 167 -0.83 -4.67 -17.43
C VAL A 167 0.44 -5.33 -16.91
N ASP A 168 0.37 -6.64 -16.72
CA ASP A 168 1.49 -7.43 -16.24
C ASP A 168 2.55 -7.67 -17.32
N MET A 169 3.65 -8.31 -16.99
CA MET A 169 4.90 -8.34 -17.73
C MET A 169 4.80 -8.74 -19.23
N ASP A 170 3.72 -9.36 -19.67
CA ASP A 170 3.53 -9.72 -21.08
C ASP A 170 3.21 -8.52 -22.00
N TRP A 171 3.21 -7.27 -21.49
CA TRP A 171 3.14 -6.09 -22.35
C TRP A 171 4.39 -5.93 -23.24
N HIS A 172 5.53 -6.45 -22.80
CA HIS A 172 6.79 -6.46 -23.55
C HIS A 172 7.14 -7.87 -24.04
N GLU A 173 8.10 -7.95 -24.93
CA GLU A 173 8.60 -9.22 -25.46
C GLU A 173 9.22 -10.09 -24.34
N THR A 174 8.59 -11.23 -24.01
CA THR A 174 9.01 -12.14 -22.95
C THR A 174 9.61 -13.46 -23.45
N ASP A 175 9.29 -13.90 -24.65
CA ASP A 175 9.76 -15.15 -25.29
C ASP A 175 11.00 -14.92 -26.16
N SER A 176 12.03 -14.34 -25.57
CA SER A 176 13.28 -14.03 -26.24
C SER A 176 14.12 -15.30 -26.51
N LEU A 177 14.81 -15.32 -27.64
CA LEU A 177 15.83 -16.32 -27.97
C LEU A 177 17.03 -16.30 -26.99
N PHE A 178 17.12 -15.29 -26.13
CA PHE A 178 18.17 -15.08 -25.15
C PHE A 178 17.79 -15.52 -23.72
N ALA A 179 16.90 -16.49 -23.58
CA ALA A 179 16.39 -16.97 -22.28
C ALA A 179 17.43 -17.67 -21.37
N LYS A 180 18.73 -17.45 -21.58
CA LYS A 180 19.77 -17.95 -20.68
C LYS A 180 19.89 -17.04 -19.46
N PRO A 181 19.99 -17.59 -18.24
CA PRO A 181 20.33 -16.80 -17.08
C PRO A 181 21.64 -16.02 -17.29
N ASP A 182 21.67 -14.80 -16.76
CA ASP A 182 22.93 -14.04 -16.68
C ASP A 182 23.87 -14.65 -15.62
N LYS A 183 25.04 -14.03 -15.41
CA LYS A 183 26.02 -14.48 -14.41
C LYS A 183 25.52 -14.46 -12.96
N TRP A 184 24.39 -13.80 -12.71
CA TRP A 184 23.71 -13.72 -11.41
C TRP A 184 22.53 -14.68 -11.28
N GLY A 185 22.29 -15.53 -12.26
CA GLY A 185 21.17 -16.46 -12.30
C GLY A 185 19.83 -15.83 -12.73
N GLN A 186 19.85 -14.62 -13.31
CA GLN A 186 18.65 -13.92 -13.73
C GLN A 186 18.11 -14.42 -15.05
N ARG A 187 16.81 -14.53 -15.14
CA ARG A 187 16.12 -14.87 -16.39
C ARG A 187 16.01 -13.61 -17.26
N LYS A 188 16.68 -13.60 -18.39
CA LYS A 188 16.69 -12.46 -19.32
C LYS A 188 15.31 -12.08 -19.86
N HIS A 189 14.42 -13.04 -20.01
CA HIS A 189 13.08 -12.80 -20.55
C HIS A 189 12.08 -12.12 -19.60
N TRP A 190 12.38 -11.98 -18.31
CA TRP A 190 11.54 -11.23 -17.38
C TRP A 190 11.79 -9.71 -17.50
N THR A 191 12.97 -9.32 -17.91
CA THR A 191 13.30 -7.92 -18.19
C THR A 191 13.01 -7.63 -19.64
N GLY A 192 12.26 -6.57 -19.92
CA GLY A 192 11.97 -6.12 -21.26
C GLY A 192 11.33 -4.74 -21.28
N TYR A 193 11.49 -4.05 -22.43
CA TYR A 193 11.03 -2.69 -22.64
C TYR A 193 10.45 -2.46 -24.04
N THR A 194 10.53 -3.48 -24.90
CA THR A 194 10.01 -3.42 -26.27
C THR A 194 8.61 -4.03 -26.28
N TRP A 195 7.64 -3.28 -26.78
CA TRP A 195 6.26 -3.72 -26.84
C TRP A 195 6.09 -5.05 -27.57
N GLU A 196 5.35 -5.97 -26.95
CA GLU A 196 4.88 -7.20 -27.61
C GLU A 196 3.76 -6.85 -28.60
N LYS A 197 4.14 -6.59 -29.85
CA LYS A 197 3.24 -6.12 -30.90
C LYS A 197 2.14 -7.11 -31.31
N ARG A 198 2.26 -8.38 -30.96
CA ARG A 198 1.18 -9.38 -31.15
C ARG A 198 0.02 -9.12 -30.19
N LEU A 199 0.30 -8.62 -28.98
CA LEU A 199 -0.69 -8.31 -27.96
C LEU A 199 -1.10 -6.84 -28.02
N PHE A 200 -0.16 -5.93 -28.17
CA PHE A 200 -0.38 -4.49 -28.26
C PHE A 200 0.17 -3.94 -29.59
N PRO A 201 -0.58 -4.08 -30.70
CA PRO A 201 -0.14 -3.62 -32.03
C PRO A 201 0.13 -2.12 -32.07
N ASP A 202 -0.72 -1.35 -31.40
CA ASP A 202 -0.68 0.10 -31.30
C ASP A 202 -0.86 0.55 -29.84
N PRO A 203 0.23 0.68 -29.08
CA PRO A 203 0.16 1.12 -27.68
C PRO A 203 -0.43 2.52 -27.49
N ASP A 204 -0.16 3.46 -28.39
CA ASP A 204 -0.67 4.82 -28.30
C ASP A 204 -2.22 4.80 -28.35
N GLN A 205 -2.79 4.03 -29.29
CA GLN A 205 -4.24 3.86 -29.38
C GLN A 205 -4.83 3.16 -28.14
N PHE A 206 -4.10 2.22 -27.55
CA PHE A 206 -4.51 1.55 -26.32
C PHE A 206 -4.62 2.54 -25.15
N PHE A 207 -3.61 3.39 -24.95
CA PHE A 207 -3.64 4.39 -23.88
C PHE A 207 -4.65 5.50 -24.12
N ASP A 208 -4.81 5.97 -25.35
CA ASP A 208 -5.86 6.94 -25.70
C ASP A 208 -7.25 6.38 -25.38
N TRP A 209 -7.47 5.09 -25.67
CA TRP A 209 -8.70 4.41 -25.29
C TRP A 209 -8.85 4.31 -23.77
N ALA A 210 -7.85 3.88 -23.03
CA ALA A 210 -7.90 3.77 -21.57
C ALA A 210 -8.22 5.15 -20.94
N LYS A 211 -7.57 6.20 -21.43
CA LYS A 211 -7.85 7.57 -21.00
C LYS A 211 -9.28 8.00 -21.31
N SER A 212 -9.83 7.62 -22.48
CA SER A 212 -11.24 7.89 -22.84
C SER A 212 -12.25 7.19 -21.93
N LYS A 213 -11.80 6.15 -21.22
CA LYS A 213 -12.56 5.41 -20.21
C LYS A 213 -12.28 5.88 -18.77
N HIS A 214 -11.56 6.98 -18.61
CA HIS A 214 -11.13 7.53 -17.31
C HIS A 214 -10.27 6.55 -16.47
N LEU A 215 -9.57 5.61 -17.14
CA LEU A 215 -8.72 4.63 -16.50
C LEU A 215 -7.28 5.15 -16.40
N LYS A 216 -6.64 4.86 -15.29
CA LYS A 216 -5.20 4.97 -15.10
C LYS A 216 -4.54 3.64 -15.40
N THR A 217 -3.32 3.70 -15.92
CA THR A 217 -2.59 2.52 -16.38
C THR A 217 -1.24 2.39 -15.69
N THR A 218 -0.86 1.15 -15.39
CA THR A 218 0.48 0.81 -14.92
C THR A 218 0.98 -0.44 -15.62
N LEU A 219 2.28 -0.45 -15.92
CA LEU A 219 2.97 -1.58 -16.51
C LEU A 219 3.91 -2.22 -15.49
N ASN A 220 3.91 -3.55 -15.44
CA ASN A 220 4.85 -4.32 -14.62
C ASN A 220 6.27 -4.22 -15.20
N LEU A 221 7.27 -4.03 -14.35
CA LEU A 221 8.65 -3.83 -14.74
C LEU A 221 9.62 -4.66 -13.88
N HIS A 222 10.41 -5.53 -14.53
CA HIS A 222 11.47 -6.32 -13.93
C HIS A 222 12.84 -5.89 -14.51
N PRO A 223 13.48 -4.82 -14.05
CA PRO A 223 14.64 -4.23 -14.76
C PRO A 223 15.97 -4.95 -14.52
N ALA A 224 16.01 -6.01 -13.74
CA ALA A 224 17.23 -6.59 -13.17
C ALA A 224 18.27 -7.09 -14.20
N SER A 225 17.88 -7.50 -15.41
CA SER A 225 18.82 -7.98 -16.43
C SER A 225 19.45 -6.87 -17.26
N GLY A 226 19.11 -5.61 -16.99
CA GLY A 226 19.62 -4.47 -17.77
C GLY A 226 18.95 -4.36 -19.13
N ILE A 227 19.69 -3.98 -20.19
CA ILE A 227 19.15 -3.76 -21.53
C ILE A 227 19.68 -4.81 -22.48
N ALA A 228 18.77 -5.63 -23.02
CA ALA A 228 19.12 -6.72 -23.92
C ALA A 228 19.33 -6.26 -25.38
N PRO A 229 20.12 -6.96 -26.20
CA PRO A 229 20.40 -6.59 -27.59
C PRO A 229 19.18 -6.55 -28.51
N PHE A 230 18.09 -7.26 -28.16
CA PHE A 230 16.85 -7.26 -28.94
C PHE A 230 15.93 -6.05 -28.63
N GLU A 231 16.21 -5.33 -27.53
CA GLU A 231 15.41 -4.16 -27.19
C GLU A 231 15.54 -3.06 -28.24
N SER A 232 14.44 -2.43 -28.60
CA SER A 232 14.43 -1.33 -29.57
C SER A 232 15.33 -0.16 -29.14
N GLN A 233 15.49 0.05 -27.85
CA GLN A 233 16.27 1.12 -27.22
C GLN A 233 17.77 0.77 -27.08
N TYR A 234 18.18 -0.49 -27.34
CA TYR A 234 19.54 -0.99 -27.04
C TYR A 234 20.67 -0.13 -27.62
N LYS A 235 20.56 0.25 -28.91
CA LYS A 235 21.61 1.02 -29.61
C LYS A 235 21.78 2.41 -29.02
N ASP A 236 20.70 3.11 -28.73
CA ASP A 236 20.73 4.46 -28.17
C ASP A 236 21.22 4.46 -26.74
N PHE A 237 20.79 3.46 -25.96
CA PHE A 237 21.26 3.25 -24.60
C PHE A 237 22.77 2.95 -24.57
N ALA A 238 23.24 2.01 -25.41
CA ALA A 238 24.65 1.64 -25.54
C ALA A 238 25.52 2.85 -25.91
N LYS A 239 25.05 3.68 -26.86
CA LYS A 239 25.75 4.91 -27.25
C LYS A 239 25.93 5.86 -26.07
N ARG A 240 24.92 6.08 -25.25
CA ARG A 240 25.01 6.93 -24.06
C ARG A 240 25.93 6.35 -22.99
N MET A 241 25.93 5.02 -22.84
CA MET A 241 26.76 4.33 -21.87
C MET A 241 28.21 4.09 -22.36
N ASN A 242 28.54 4.36 -23.63
CA ASN A 242 29.77 3.97 -24.29
C ASN A 242 30.01 2.45 -24.24
N PHE A 243 28.95 1.66 -24.43
CA PHE A 243 28.99 0.20 -24.42
C PHE A 243 29.22 -0.33 -25.83
N ASP A 244 30.09 -1.35 -25.95
CA ASP A 244 30.40 -1.98 -27.25
C ASP A 244 29.28 -2.95 -27.68
N ILE A 245 28.46 -2.54 -28.64
CA ILE A 245 27.38 -3.37 -29.20
C ILE A 245 27.85 -4.54 -30.06
N SER A 246 29.12 -4.59 -30.46
CA SER A 246 29.64 -5.70 -31.26
C SER A 246 29.70 -7.02 -30.51
N THR A 247 29.63 -6.99 -29.18
CA THR A 247 29.60 -8.16 -28.31
C THR A 247 28.26 -8.87 -28.32
N HIS A 248 27.19 -8.18 -28.71
CA HIS A 248 25.80 -8.65 -28.62
C HIS A 248 25.39 -9.13 -27.21
N GLU A 249 25.98 -8.54 -26.17
CA GLU A 249 25.68 -8.84 -24.77
C GLU A 249 24.68 -7.84 -24.19
N ASN A 250 24.00 -8.23 -23.11
CA ASN A 250 23.19 -7.29 -22.35
C ASN A 250 24.07 -6.19 -21.75
N ILE A 251 23.60 -4.95 -21.80
CA ILE A 251 24.14 -3.89 -20.96
C ILE A 251 23.67 -4.21 -19.53
N PRO A 252 24.59 -4.56 -18.61
CA PRO A 252 24.20 -5.07 -17.30
C PRO A 252 23.55 -3.99 -16.46
N TRP A 253 22.64 -4.41 -15.57
CA TRP A 253 22.02 -3.53 -14.59
C TRP A 253 23.05 -2.87 -13.68
N GLN A 254 22.95 -1.55 -13.51
CA GLN A 254 23.83 -0.71 -12.70
C GLN A 254 22.99 0.32 -11.92
N GLY A 255 22.15 -0.14 -10.99
CA GLY A 255 21.19 0.71 -10.26
C GLY A 255 21.82 1.84 -9.46
N SER A 256 23.01 1.64 -8.91
CA SER A 256 23.77 2.67 -8.18
C SER A 256 24.52 3.67 -9.07
N ASN A 257 24.63 3.39 -10.37
CA ASN A 257 25.27 4.27 -11.33
C ASN A 257 24.30 5.36 -11.84
N LYS A 258 24.52 6.61 -11.44
CA LYS A 258 23.65 7.73 -11.80
C LYS A 258 23.49 7.90 -13.32
N LYS A 259 24.56 7.69 -14.10
CA LYS A 259 24.53 7.78 -15.56
C LYS A 259 23.65 6.67 -16.15
N PHE A 260 23.74 5.44 -15.62
CA PHE A 260 22.90 4.33 -16.06
C PHE A 260 21.43 4.64 -15.80
N MET A 261 21.08 5.04 -14.59
CA MET A 261 19.68 5.34 -14.22
C MET A 261 19.12 6.52 -15.01
N SER A 262 19.86 7.62 -15.15
CA SER A 262 19.42 8.74 -16.01
C SER A 262 19.24 8.32 -17.47
N THR A 263 20.09 7.43 -17.98
CA THR A 263 19.92 6.90 -19.35
C THR A 263 18.69 6.00 -19.44
N LEU A 264 18.39 5.20 -18.40
CA LEU A 264 17.20 4.35 -18.34
C LEU A 264 15.93 5.20 -18.41
N PHE A 265 15.85 6.26 -17.62
CA PHE A 265 14.72 7.18 -17.67
C PHE A 265 14.60 7.85 -19.05
N ASP A 266 15.62 8.52 -19.51
CA ASP A 266 15.57 9.32 -20.74
C ASP A 266 15.34 8.52 -22.02
N VAL A 267 15.96 7.35 -22.14
CA VAL A 267 15.99 6.58 -23.40
C VAL A 267 14.92 5.51 -23.43
N VAL A 268 14.52 4.97 -22.26
CA VAL A 268 13.65 3.81 -22.18
C VAL A 268 12.28 4.18 -21.62
N LEU A 269 12.24 4.76 -20.42
CA LEU A 269 10.99 4.88 -19.67
C LEU A 269 10.17 6.11 -20.06
N HIS A 270 10.77 7.30 -20.15
CA HIS A 270 10.06 8.52 -20.55
C HIS A 270 9.36 8.41 -21.91
N PRO A 271 9.95 7.78 -22.96
CA PRO A 271 9.22 7.55 -24.20
C PRO A 271 7.97 6.68 -24.03
N ILE A 272 8.00 5.68 -23.14
CA ILE A 272 6.84 4.82 -22.84
C ILE A 272 5.81 5.59 -21.99
N GLU A 273 6.24 6.40 -21.03
CA GLU A 273 5.37 7.27 -20.25
C GLU A 273 4.64 8.31 -21.13
N GLN A 274 5.33 8.86 -22.13
CA GLN A 274 4.74 9.78 -23.12
C GLN A 274 3.65 9.13 -23.97
N GLN A 275 3.68 7.80 -24.14
CA GLN A 275 2.59 7.05 -24.79
C GLN A 275 1.33 7.01 -23.93
N GLY A 276 1.44 7.11 -22.59
CA GLY A 276 0.27 7.20 -21.73
C GLY A 276 0.32 6.41 -20.42
N VAL A 277 1.44 5.80 -20.07
CA VAL A 277 1.62 5.13 -18.76
C VAL A 277 1.53 6.16 -17.64
N ASP A 278 0.66 5.92 -16.66
CA ASP A 278 0.48 6.83 -15.54
C ASP A 278 1.52 6.63 -14.43
N PHE A 279 1.94 5.40 -14.17
CA PHE A 279 2.96 5.05 -13.18
C PHE A 279 3.54 3.65 -13.42
N TRP A 280 4.66 3.30 -12.74
CA TRP A 280 5.34 2.02 -12.91
C TRP A 280 5.04 1.05 -11.77
N TRP A 281 4.89 -0.24 -12.12
CA TRP A 281 4.92 -1.34 -11.16
C TRP A 281 6.32 -1.96 -11.13
N LEU A 282 7.09 -1.63 -10.09
CA LEU A 282 8.47 -2.12 -9.88
C LEU A 282 8.46 -3.47 -9.17
N ASP A 283 8.55 -4.54 -9.93
CA ASP A 283 8.48 -5.91 -9.42
C ASP A 283 9.90 -6.50 -9.29
N TRP A 284 10.63 -6.06 -8.27
CA TRP A 284 12.00 -6.52 -8.03
C TRP A 284 12.01 -7.74 -7.11
N GLN A 285 12.31 -8.94 -7.65
CA GLN A 285 12.38 -10.20 -6.92
C GLN A 285 13.81 -10.76 -6.77
N GLN A 286 14.81 -10.05 -7.27
CA GLN A 286 16.18 -10.50 -7.40
C GLN A 286 16.97 -10.29 -6.10
N TRP A 287 18.25 -9.97 -6.21
CA TRP A 287 19.12 -9.76 -5.05
C TRP A 287 18.73 -8.54 -4.21
N VAL A 288 18.92 -8.67 -2.91
CA VAL A 288 18.49 -7.65 -1.93
C VAL A 288 19.35 -6.40 -2.02
N PHE A 289 20.66 -6.57 -2.12
CA PHE A 289 21.60 -5.47 -2.09
C PHE A 289 22.24 -5.21 -3.46
N ASP A 290 22.60 -3.96 -3.69
CA ASP A 290 23.37 -3.55 -4.86
C ASP A 290 24.74 -4.25 -4.87
N LYS A 291 25.24 -4.51 -6.08
CA LYS A 291 26.52 -5.24 -6.26
C LYS A 291 27.76 -4.36 -6.15
N ASP A 292 27.58 -3.05 -6.30
CA ASP A 292 28.68 -2.09 -6.35
C ASP A 292 28.74 -1.26 -5.05
N ILE A 293 27.61 -1.07 -4.35
CA ILE A 293 27.54 -0.35 -3.07
C ILE A 293 27.01 -1.30 -1.98
N GLU A 294 27.91 -1.66 -1.05
CA GLU A 294 27.57 -2.50 0.09
C GLU A 294 26.40 -1.90 0.90
N LYS A 295 25.44 -2.73 1.26
CA LYS A 295 24.24 -2.38 2.05
C LYS A 295 23.22 -1.48 1.36
N LEU A 296 23.42 -1.06 0.13
CA LEU A 296 22.38 -0.40 -0.62
C LEU A 296 21.29 -1.40 -0.99
N ASN A 297 20.11 -1.29 -0.37
CA ASN A 297 18.99 -2.14 -0.69
C ASN A 297 18.41 -1.74 -2.05
N ASN A 298 18.39 -2.68 -3.01
CA ASN A 298 17.95 -2.41 -4.37
C ASN A 298 16.47 -1.99 -4.46
N THR A 299 15.60 -2.60 -3.68
CA THR A 299 14.17 -2.24 -3.71
C THR A 299 13.97 -0.82 -3.21
N TRP A 300 14.57 -0.48 -2.07
CA TRP A 300 14.49 0.87 -1.51
C TRP A 300 15.09 1.90 -2.48
N TRP A 301 16.22 1.57 -3.12
CA TRP A 301 16.90 2.44 -4.06
C TRP A 301 16.12 2.69 -5.34
N LEU A 302 15.53 1.63 -5.91
CA LEU A 302 14.62 1.75 -7.05
C LEU A 302 13.39 2.60 -6.73
N ASN A 303 12.79 2.35 -5.58
CA ASN A 303 11.63 3.13 -5.15
C ASN A 303 11.96 4.62 -5.05
N TYR A 304 13.10 4.95 -4.46
CA TYR A 304 13.59 6.33 -4.42
C TYR A 304 13.79 6.91 -5.82
N THR A 305 14.59 6.25 -6.66
CA THR A 305 14.99 6.82 -7.96
C THR A 305 13.81 7.03 -8.91
N PHE A 306 12.85 6.09 -8.95
CA PHE A 306 11.66 6.21 -9.79
C PHE A 306 10.66 7.24 -9.25
N PHE A 307 10.49 7.30 -7.94
CA PHE A 307 9.60 8.28 -7.32
C PHE A 307 10.10 9.71 -7.53
N GLU A 308 11.38 9.95 -7.25
CA GLU A 308 12.03 11.26 -7.44
C GLU A 308 12.09 11.67 -8.91
N ASP A 309 12.32 10.73 -9.83
CA ASP A 309 12.29 11.02 -11.26
C ASP A 309 10.90 11.54 -11.67
N MET A 310 9.84 10.85 -11.25
CA MET A 310 8.47 11.25 -11.53
C MET A 310 8.12 12.60 -10.87
N GLU A 311 8.52 12.84 -9.62
CA GLU A 311 8.27 14.10 -8.90
C GLU A 311 8.90 15.30 -9.61
N ARG A 312 10.08 15.12 -10.19
CA ARG A 312 10.82 16.18 -10.88
C ARG A 312 10.38 16.44 -12.30
N ASN A 313 9.84 15.45 -12.99
CA ASN A 313 9.58 15.50 -14.42
C ASN A 313 8.10 15.65 -14.80
N THR A 314 7.19 15.63 -13.81
CA THR A 314 5.75 15.76 -14.08
C THR A 314 5.05 16.70 -13.10
N ASP A 315 3.90 17.26 -13.50
CA ASP A 315 3.02 18.03 -12.61
C ASP A 315 2.06 17.11 -11.83
N LYS A 316 2.05 15.81 -12.14
CA LYS A 316 1.24 14.80 -11.44
C LYS A 316 1.89 14.45 -10.10
N ARG A 317 1.11 13.98 -9.14
CA ARG A 317 1.65 13.36 -7.92
C ARG A 317 2.49 12.16 -8.27
N PRO A 318 3.73 12.08 -7.74
CA PRO A 318 4.55 10.91 -7.95
C PRO A 318 3.88 9.69 -7.33
N LEU A 319 3.90 8.60 -8.08
CA LEU A 319 3.30 7.33 -7.71
C LEU A 319 4.10 6.20 -8.33
N ILE A 320 4.45 5.22 -7.51
CA ILE A 320 5.00 3.95 -7.97
C ILE A 320 4.23 2.82 -7.28
N TYR A 321 4.18 1.68 -7.93
CA TYR A 321 3.68 0.46 -7.35
C TYR A 321 4.84 -0.53 -7.24
N HIS A 322 5.20 -0.97 -6.03
CA HIS A 322 6.47 -1.65 -5.85
C HIS A 322 6.38 -2.81 -4.86
N ARG A 323 7.27 -3.76 -5.02
CA ARG A 323 7.45 -4.88 -4.10
C ARG A 323 8.28 -4.43 -2.90
N TRP A 324 7.92 -4.93 -1.73
CA TRP A 324 8.60 -4.79 -0.44
C TRP A 324 8.67 -3.37 0.11
N GLY A 325 8.28 -3.28 1.36
CA GLY A 325 8.44 -2.09 2.17
C GLY A 325 9.31 -2.38 3.38
N GLY A 326 9.61 -1.34 4.10
CA GLY A 326 10.37 -1.39 5.34
C GLY A 326 10.61 0.02 5.84
N LEU A 327 11.35 0.15 6.93
CA LEU A 327 11.63 1.45 7.51
C LEU A 327 12.29 2.39 6.48
N GLY A 328 11.67 3.55 6.23
CA GLY A 328 12.10 4.53 5.25
C GLY A 328 11.38 4.47 3.89
N ASN A 329 10.72 3.37 3.55
CA ASN A 329 9.95 3.24 2.30
C ASN A 329 8.58 3.95 2.34
N HIS A 330 8.12 4.42 3.48
CA HIS A 330 6.88 5.17 3.62
C HIS A 330 6.80 6.43 2.74
N ARG A 331 7.94 6.91 2.25
CA ARG A 331 8.06 8.05 1.34
C ARG A 331 7.74 7.71 -0.11
N TYR A 332 7.73 6.44 -0.47
CA TYR A 332 7.58 5.98 -1.85
C TYR A 332 6.44 4.97 -1.94
N GLN A 333 5.27 5.37 -2.37
CA GLN A 333 4.09 4.52 -2.38
C GLN A 333 3.71 4.10 -3.79
N ILE A 334 3.08 2.98 -3.90
CA ILE A 334 2.38 2.04 -3.03
C ILE A 334 3.14 0.73 -3.04
N GLY A 335 3.12 0.00 -1.92
CA GLY A 335 3.70 -1.33 -1.86
C GLY A 335 2.71 -2.46 -2.09
N PHE A 336 3.17 -3.60 -2.61
CA PHE A 336 2.41 -4.84 -2.57
C PHE A 336 3.18 -5.95 -1.87
N SER A 337 2.43 -6.87 -1.24
CA SER A 337 3.02 -7.86 -0.35
C SER A 337 3.65 -9.06 -1.04
N GLY A 338 3.44 -9.22 -2.36
CA GLY A 338 3.99 -10.35 -3.12
C GLY A 338 3.01 -11.53 -3.30
N ASP A 339 3.55 -12.66 -3.76
CA ASP A 339 2.84 -13.80 -4.31
C ASP A 339 2.41 -14.80 -3.23
N ALA A 340 1.50 -14.39 -2.33
CA ALA A 340 0.99 -15.23 -1.25
C ALA A 340 0.08 -16.36 -1.75
N TYR A 341 -0.01 -17.45 -0.99
CA TYR A 341 -0.89 -18.56 -1.32
C TYR A 341 -2.37 -18.26 -1.08
N ILE A 342 -3.23 -18.95 -1.84
CA ILE A 342 -4.68 -18.86 -1.75
C ILE A 342 -5.15 -19.81 -0.64
N THR A 343 -5.23 -19.27 0.57
CA THR A 343 -5.66 -20.01 1.76
C THR A 343 -6.39 -19.10 2.75
N TRP A 344 -7.22 -19.69 3.59
CA TRP A 344 -7.84 -19.00 4.71
C TRP A 344 -6.80 -18.43 5.70
N ASN A 345 -5.69 -19.15 5.94
CA ASN A 345 -4.61 -18.67 6.81
C ASN A 345 -3.98 -17.37 6.28
N THR A 346 -3.81 -17.27 4.96
CA THR A 346 -3.29 -16.05 4.33
C THR A 346 -4.26 -14.88 4.47
N LEU A 347 -5.54 -15.10 4.21
CA LEU A 347 -6.58 -14.08 4.41
C LEU A 347 -6.63 -13.64 5.88
N GLU A 348 -6.61 -14.58 6.81
CA GLU A 348 -6.63 -14.30 8.25
C GLU A 348 -5.42 -13.47 8.70
N TYR A 349 -4.25 -13.68 8.11
CA TYR A 349 -3.00 -13.02 8.50
C TYR A 349 -2.86 -11.60 7.92
N GLN A 350 -3.35 -11.33 6.72
CA GLN A 350 -3.12 -10.06 6.02
C GLN A 350 -3.59 -8.81 6.78
N PRO A 351 -4.71 -8.80 7.51
CA PRO A 351 -5.09 -7.65 8.34
C PRO A 351 -4.05 -7.33 9.43
N TYR A 352 -3.50 -8.35 10.09
CA TYR A 352 -2.44 -8.15 11.08
C TYR A 352 -1.17 -7.57 10.44
N PHE A 353 -0.75 -8.11 9.30
CA PHE A 353 0.41 -7.60 8.56
C PHE A 353 0.24 -6.13 8.13
N THR A 354 -0.95 -5.77 7.65
CA THR A 354 -1.28 -4.37 7.30
C THR A 354 -1.22 -3.45 8.53
N ASN A 355 -1.73 -3.92 9.66
CA ASN A 355 -1.70 -3.16 10.91
C ASN A 355 -0.27 -2.92 11.40
N THR A 356 0.58 -3.95 11.41
CA THR A 356 1.98 -3.80 11.87
C THR A 356 2.82 -2.94 10.93
N ALA A 357 2.54 -2.96 9.62
CA ALA A 357 3.19 -2.09 8.66
C ALA A 357 2.99 -0.60 8.99
N SER A 358 1.87 -0.24 9.59
CA SER A 358 1.60 1.12 10.08
C SER A 358 2.62 1.58 11.14
N ASN A 359 3.24 0.67 11.88
CA ASN A 359 4.28 0.97 12.88
C ASN A 359 5.61 1.43 12.27
N VAL A 360 5.75 1.40 10.96
CA VAL A 360 6.85 1.99 10.18
C VAL A 360 6.33 2.99 9.15
N LEU A 361 5.14 3.54 9.36
CA LEU A 361 4.43 4.49 8.48
C LEU A 361 4.10 3.93 7.08
N TYR A 362 4.31 2.63 6.86
CA TYR A 362 4.11 1.99 5.56
C TYR A 362 2.67 1.48 5.41
N GLY A 363 1.71 2.42 5.45
CA GLY A 363 0.28 2.13 5.56
C GLY A 363 -0.46 1.86 4.24
N TYR A 364 0.20 1.99 3.08
CA TYR A 364 -0.45 1.79 1.78
C TYR A 364 -0.04 0.45 1.16
N TRP A 365 -0.42 -0.63 1.83
CA TRP A 365 -0.26 -1.97 1.29
C TRP A 365 -1.37 -2.36 0.34
N SER A 366 -0.99 -2.96 -0.79
CA SER A 366 -1.83 -3.73 -1.68
C SER A 366 -1.50 -5.21 -1.51
N HIS A 367 -2.48 -6.01 -1.14
CA HIS A 367 -2.38 -7.46 -1.22
C HIS A 367 -2.91 -7.96 -2.56
N ASP A 368 -2.54 -9.19 -2.95
CA ASP A 368 -3.22 -9.91 -4.02
C ASP A 368 -4.57 -10.37 -3.47
N ILE A 369 -5.64 -9.55 -3.67
CA ILE A 369 -6.97 -9.87 -3.17
C ILE A 369 -7.49 -11.13 -3.86
N GLY A 370 -7.79 -12.15 -3.04
CA GLY A 370 -8.11 -13.51 -3.47
C GLY A 370 -6.90 -14.42 -3.59
N GLY A 371 -5.70 -13.97 -3.22
CA GLY A 371 -4.45 -14.70 -3.25
C GLY A 371 -3.86 -14.88 -4.65
N HIS A 372 -2.56 -15.16 -4.73
CA HIS A 372 -1.82 -15.21 -6.00
C HIS A 372 -1.92 -16.59 -6.68
N LYS A 373 -1.64 -17.67 -5.94
CA LYS A 373 -1.61 -19.04 -6.46
C LYS A 373 -1.93 -20.09 -5.39
N PHE A 374 -2.33 -21.28 -5.84
CA PHE A 374 -2.47 -22.43 -4.95
C PHE A 374 -1.11 -22.95 -4.46
N ILE A 375 -1.12 -23.64 -3.33
CA ILE A 375 0.05 -24.40 -2.85
C ILE A 375 0.29 -25.56 -3.82
N GLU A 376 1.51 -25.69 -4.33
CA GLU A 376 1.86 -26.62 -5.43
C GLU A 376 1.61 -28.10 -5.12
N ASP A 377 1.60 -28.49 -3.85
CA ASP A 377 1.48 -29.89 -3.39
C ASP A 377 0.06 -30.27 -2.89
N ASP A 378 -0.89 -29.34 -2.84
CA ASP A 378 -2.17 -29.59 -2.14
C ASP A 378 -3.29 -30.17 -3.00
N ASN A 379 -3.12 -30.47 -4.28
CA ASN A 379 -4.16 -30.96 -5.19
C ASN A 379 -5.51 -30.18 -5.11
N ILE A 380 -5.46 -28.93 -4.64
CA ILE A 380 -6.60 -28.01 -4.58
C ILE A 380 -6.56 -27.20 -5.86
N TYR A 381 -7.51 -27.47 -6.75
CA TYR A 381 -7.61 -26.79 -8.05
C TYR A 381 -8.94 -26.04 -8.22
N GLN A 382 -9.70 -25.91 -7.14
CA GLN A 382 -10.96 -25.18 -7.16
C GLN A 382 -10.84 -23.93 -6.30
N PHE A 383 -11.04 -22.78 -6.92
CA PHE A 383 -11.07 -21.51 -6.23
C PHE A 383 -12.36 -21.37 -5.42
N ASP A 384 -12.25 -21.15 -4.11
CA ASP A 384 -13.35 -21.05 -3.18
C ASP A 384 -14.09 -19.70 -3.34
N PRO A 385 -15.37 -19.68 -3.76
CA PRO A 385 -16.12 -18.44 -3.92
C PRO A 385 -16.32 -17.68 -2.62
N GLU A 386 -16.55 -18.39 -1.51
CA GLU A 386 -16.73 -17.77 -0.20
C GLU A 386 -15.45 -17.06 0.25
N MET A 387 -14.32 -17.74 0.17
CA MET A 387 -13.01 -17.14 0.50
C MET A 387 -12.76 -15.89 -0.34
N TYR A 388 -13.09 -15.93 -1.63
CA TYR A 388 -12.92 -14.76 -2.50
C TYR A 388 -13.81 -13.60 -2.07
N VAL A 389 -15.07 -13.84 -1.73
CA VAL A 389 -15.97 -12.81 -1.19
C VAL A 389 -15.36 -12.18 0.08
N ARG A 390 -14.96 -13.01 1.06
CA ARG A 390 -14.36 -12.52 2.31
C ARG A 390 -13.09 -11.71 2.06
N TRP A 391 -12.30 -12.12 1.07
CA TRP A 391 -11.09 -11.39 0.68
C TRP A 391 -11.40 -10.03 0.03
N VAL A 392 -12.43 -9.95 -0.83
CA VAL A 392 -12.87 -8.68 -1.43
C VAL A 392 -13.50 -7.75 -0.38
N GLN A 393 -14.26 -8.29 0.59
CA GLN A 393 -14.80 -7.54 1.72
C GLN A 393 -13.67 -6.92 2.56
N TYR A 394 -12.63 -7.70 2.87
CA TYR A 394 -11.41 -7.16 3.50
C TYR A 394 -10.73 -6.13 2.59
N GLY A 395 -10.55 -6.43 1.31
CA GLY A 395 -9.93 -5.54 0.32
C GLY A 395 -10.63 -4.18 0.22
N ALA A 396 -11.96 -4.15 0.30
CA ALA A 396 -12.74 -2.91 0.27
C ALA A 396 -12.45 -2.00 1.48
N LEU A 397 -12.07 -2.58 2.61
CA LEU A 397 -11.71 -1.88 3.85
C LEU A 397 -10.19 -1.99 4.17
N SER A 398 -9.38 -2.27 3.16
CA SER A 398 -7.92 -2.20 3.19
C SER A 398 -7.42 -0.93 2.51
N PRO A 399 -6.13 -0.59 2.59
CA PRO A 399 -5.63 0.62 1.95
C PRO A 399 -5.86 0.64 0.43
N ILE A 400 -5.59 -0.47 -0.26
CA ILE A 400 -5.69 -0.59 -1.73
C ILE A 400 -6.54 -1.82 -2.08
N LEU A 401 -7.55 -1.61 -2.93
CA LEU A 401 -8.39 -2.68 -3.47
C LEU A 401 -7.89 -3.10 -4.85
N ARG A 402 -7.05 -4.15 -4.91
CA ARG A 402 -6.52 -4.72 -6.14
C ARG A 402 -6.70 -6.24 -6.14
N THR A 403 -7.49 -6.77 -7.06
CA THR A 403 -7.54 -8.21 -7.30
C THR A 403 -6.37 -8.63 -8.18
N HIS A 404 -5.73 -9.75 -7.86
CA HIS A 404 -4.61 -10.28 -8.66
C HIS A 404 -4.50 -11.80 -8.53
N SER A 405 -3.90 -12.45 -9.52
CA SER A 405 -3.53 -13.86 -9.51
C SER A 405 -2.51 -14.19 -10.61
N ASN A 406 -1.92 -15.37 -10.53
CA ASN A 406 -1.10 -15.93 -11.61
C ASN A 406 -1.92 -16.36 -12.84
N LYS A 407 -1.26 -16.99 -13.84
CA LYS A 407 -1.83 -17.44 -15.11
C LYS A 407 -2.74 -18.70 -15.02
N ASP A 408 -3.10 -19.16 -13.81
CA ASP A 408 -3.99 -20.30 -13.69
C ASP A 408 -5.43 -19.90 -14.07
N PRO A 409 -6.03 -20.53 -15.11
CA PRO A 409 -7.36 -20.17 -15.59
C PRO A 409 -8.49 -20.52 -14.62
N SER A 410 -8.24 -21.36 -13.61
CA SER A 410 -9.21 -21.68 -12.57
C SER A 410 -9.37 -20.56 -11.53
N LEU A 411 -8.41 -19.61 -11.47
CA LEU A 411 -8.44 -18.47 -10.55
C LEU A 411 -9.32 -17.36 -11.12
N VAL A 412 -10.63 -17.52 -10.96
CA VAL A 412 -11.62 -16.55 -11.44
C VAL A 412 -11.67 -15.34 -10.51
N LYS A 413 -11.19 -14.19 -10.96
CA LYS A 413 -11.26 -12.91 -10.23
C LYS A 413 -12.32 -11.97 -10.79
N GLU A 414 -12.89 -12.30 -11.92
CA GLU A 414 -13.94 -11.56 -12.60
C GLU A 414 -15.25 -11.68 -11.81
N ILE A 415 -15.66 -10.61 -11.13
CA ILE A 415 -16.84 -10.55 -10.24
C ILE A 415 -18.11 -10.99 -10.98
N TRP A 416 -18.27 -10.60 -12.26
CA TRP A 416 -19.43 -10.96 -13.08
C TRP A 416 -19.54 -12.44 -13.47
N ARG A 417 -18.54 -13.26 -13.16
CA ARG A 417 -18.61 -14.71 -13.37
C ARG A 417 -19.21 -15.47 -12.20
N TYR A 418 -19.38 -14.82 -11.09
CA TYR A 418 -20.09 -15.36 -9.93
C TYR A 418 -21.59 -15.14 -10.09
N ARG A 419 -22.38 -15.97 -9.45
CA ARG A 419 -23.84 -15.90 -9.52
C ARG A 419 -24.44 -15.65 -8.14
N ASP A 420 -25.69 -15.16 -8.13
CA ASP A 420 -26.54 -15.02 -6.97
C ASP A 420 -25.85 -14.25 -5.82
N GLU A 421 -25.91 -14.79 -4.62
CA GLU A 421 -25.41 -14.19 -3.39
C GLU A 421 -23.92 -13.80 -3.42
N TYR A 422 -23.08 -14.59 -4.10
CA TYR A 422 -21.64 -14.26 -4.21
C TYR A 422 -21.41 -13.02 -5.09
N PHE A 423 -22.15 -12.89 -6.18
CA PHE A 423 -22.06 -11.68 -7.02
C PHE A 423 -22.50 -10.45 -6.24
N ASP A 424 -23.63 -10.51 -5.54
CA ASP A 424 -24.17 -9.40 -4.78
C ASP A 424 -23.23 -8.98 -3.64
N ALA A 425 -22.65 -9.95 -2.93
CA ALA A 425 -21.69 -9.70 -1.87
C ALA A 425 -20.40 -9.00 -2.40
N LEU A 426 -19.84 -9.50 -3.52
CA LEU A 426 -18.67 -8.91 -4.18
C LEU A 426 -18.96 -7.49 -4.70
N TYR A 427 -20.08 -7.32 -5.39
CA TYR A 427 -20.53 -6.05 -5.94
C TYR A 427 -20.74 -5.00 -4.84
N ASN A 428 -21.46 -5.37 -3.77
CA ASN A 428 -21.74 -4.47 -2.65
C ASN A 428 -20.46 -4.07 -1.90
N ALA A 429 -19.49 -4.97 -1.75
CA ALA A 429 -18.20 -4.65 -1.14
C ALA A 429 -17.41 -3.62 -1.97
N VAL A 430 -17.34 -3.80 -3.30
CA VAL A 430 -16.70 -2.83 -4.19
C VAL A 430 -17.45 -1.49 -4.17
N ARG A 431 -18.77 -1.50 -4.18
CA ARG A 431 -19.57 -0.27 -4.08
C ARG A 431 -19.37 0.47 -2.76
N LEU A 432 -19.30 -0.26 -1.64
CA LEU A 432 -18.99 0.34 -0.35
C LEU A 432 -17.62 1.04 -0.37
N ARG A 433 -16.61 0.43 -1.01
CA ARG A 433 -15.29 1.06 -1.19
C ARG A 433 -15.42 2.43 -1.84
N TYR A 434 -16.13 2.52 -2.97
CA TYR A 434 -16.32 3.80 -3.68
C TYR A 434 -17.10 4.81 -2.86
N GLN A 435 -18.14 4.37 -2.19
CA GLN A 435 -18.91 5.24 -1.30
C GLN A 435 -18.02 5.86 -0.19
N LEU A 436 -17.09 5.10 0.37
CA LEU A 436 -16.22 5.56 1.45
C LEU A 436 -15.02 6.41 0.99
N VAL A 437 -14.81 6.63 -0.31
CA VAL A 437 -13.63 7.37 -0.79
C VAL A 437 -13.49 8.77 -0.20
N PRO A 438 -14.53 9.61 -0.02
CA PRO A 438 -14.35 10.91 0.63
C PRO A 438 -13.80 10.79 2.06
N TYR A 439 -14.26 9.78 2.80
CA TYR A 439 -13.73 9.46 4.12
C TYR A 439 -12.28 8.96 4.04
N ILE A 440 -12.01 7.99 3.17
CA ILE A 440 -10.67 7.40 2.96
C ILE A 440 -9.66 8.47 2.54
N TYR A 441 -10.04 9.35 1.61
CA TYR A 441 -9.15 10.39 1.10
C TYR A 441 -8.84 11.47 2.15
N THR A 442 -9.81 11.78 3.00
CA THR A 442 -9.59 12.64 4.16
C THR A 442 -8.61 12.00 5.16
N MET A 443 -8.77 10.70 5.44
CA MET A 443 -7.82 9.98 6.29
C MET A 443 -6.43 9.84 5.65
N ALA A 444 -6.34 9.77 4.32
CA ALA A 444 -5.08 9.82 3.61
C ALA A 444 -4.39 11.19 3.76
N ARG A 445 -5.15 12.29 3.76
CA ARG A 445 -4.62 13.61 4.11
C ARG A 445 -4.11 13.65 5.55
N GLU A 446 -4.82 13.05 6.49
CA GLU A 446 -4.34 12.93 7.86
C GLU A 446 -3.03 12.13 7.94
N THR A 447 -2.91 11.05 7.17
CA THR A 447 -1.66 10.29 7.06
C THR A 447 -0.49 11.16 6.60
N TYR A 448 -0.70 12.02 5.60
CA TYR A 448 0.31 12.98 5.16
C TYR A 448 0.70 13.97 6.27
N GLU A 449 -0.25 14.44 7.08
CA GLU A 449 0.00 15.41 8.15
C GLU A 449 0.63 14.80 9.40
N THR A 450 0.30 13.53 9.70
CA THR A 450 0.61 12.92 11.01
C THR A 450 1.41 11.62 10.95
N GLY A 451 1.55 11.01 9.77
CA GLY A 451 2.12 9.66 9.65
C GLY A 451 1.20 8.52 10.12
N VAL A 452 0.00 8.84 10.64
CA VAL A 452 -0.95 7.84 11.12
C VAL A 452 -1.73 7.25 9.96
N SER A 453 -1.59 5.95 9.72
CA SER A 453 -2.19 5.26 8.58
C SER A 453 -3.72 5.14 8.65
N LEU A 454 -4.35 4.88 7.48
CA LEU A 454 -5.78 4.61 7.36
C LEU A 454 -6.20 3.35 8.17
N CYS A 455 -5.48 2.22 8.00
CA CYS A 455 -5.68 1.02 8.80
C CYS A 455 -4.76 1.11 10.03
N ARG A 456 -5.37 1.18 11.22
CA ARG A 456 -4.67 1.46 12.48
C ARG A 456 -4.84 0.29 13.44
N PRO A 457 -3.74 -0.28 13.98
CA PRO A 457 -3.88 -1.24 15.06
C PRO A 457 -4.63 -0.62 16.23
N MET A 458 -5.44 -1.42 16.91
CA MET A 458 -6.30 -0.94 18.01
C MET A 458 -5.54 -0.20 19.12
N TYR A 459 -4.27 -0.54 19.35
CA TYR A 459 -3.44 0.09 20.39
C TYR A 459 -3.05 1.55 20.08
N TYR A 460 -3.28 2.08 18.87
CA TYR A 460 -3.07 3.51 18.63
C TYR A 460 -4.08 4.38 19.40
N ASP A 461 -5.31 3.90 19.54
CA ASP A 461 -6.38 4.60 20.23
C ASP A 461 -6.63 4.10 21.65
N TYR A 462 -6.27 2.81 21.92
CA TYR A 462 -6.54 2.15 23.21
C TYR A 462 -5.27 1.49 23.78
N PRO A 463 -4.16 2.23 23.95
CA PRO A 463 -2.87 1.65 24.31
C PRO A 463 -2.81 1.04 25.72
N GLU A 464 -3.73 1.41 26.60
CA GLU A 464 -3.78 0.91 27.99
C GLU A 464 -4.67 -0.32 28.15
N ASP A 465 -5.38 -0.76 27.11
CA ASP A 465 -6.22 -1.95 27.13
C ASP A 465 -5.49 -3.13 26.48
N GLU A 466 -5.28 -4.22 27.24
CA GLU A 466 -4.61 -5.43 26.73
C GLU A 466 -5.31 -6.06 25.52
N ARG A 467 -6.61 -5.87 25.39
CA ARG A 467 -7.37 -6.35 24.23
C ARG A 467 -6.92 -5.67 22.93
N ALA A 468 -6.43 -4.45 22.99
CA ALA A 468 -5.91 -3.75 21.82
C ALA A 468 -4.70 -4.47 21.19
N TYR A 469 -3.98 -5.29 21.95
CA TYR A 469 -2.85 -6.07 21.49
C TYR A 469 -3.21 -7.52 21.15
N THR A 470 -4.31 -8.04 21.69
CA THR A 470 -4.76 -9.42 21.45
C THR A 470 -5.74 -9.55 20.28
N TYR A 471 -6.55 -8.50 20.02
CA TYR A 471 -7.40 -8.41 18.83
C TYR A 471 -6.62 -7.87 17.63
N SER A 472 -5.50 -8.50 17.31
CA SER A 472 -4.48 -7.99 16.37
C SER A 472 -4.94 -7.87 14.92
N ARG A 473 -6.01 -8.58 14.53
CA ARG A 473 -6.62 -8.51 13.19
C ARG A 473 -7.72 -7.47 13.08
N GLN A 474 -8.29 -7.06 14.22
CA GLN A 474 -9.24 -5.97 14.29
C GLN A 474 -8.49 -4.64 14.24
N TYR A 475 -9.05 -3.64 13.55
CA TYR A 475 -8.39 -2.37 13.37
C TYR A 475 -9.38 -1.21 13.27
N MET A 476 -8.91 0.00 13.54
CA MET A 476 -9.60 1.22 13.17
C MET A 476 -9.31 1.56 11.71
N PHE A 477 -10.35 1.74 10.92
CA PHE A 477 -10.28 2.26 9.56
C PHE A 477 -10.57 3.76 9.60
N GLY A 478 -9.52 4.55 9.68
CA GLY A 478 -9.59 5.95 10.06
C GLY A 478 -10.03 6.15 11.52
N ASP A 479 -10.63 7.30 11.80
CA ASP A 479 -10.98 7.68 13.19
C ASP A 479 -12.26 7.04 13.71
N ASN A 480 -13.21 6.72 12.82
CA ASN A 480 -14.59 6.48 13.19
C ASN A 480 -15.12 5.08 12.89
N ILE A 481 -14.42 4.29 12.09
CA ILE A 481 -14.87 2.97 11.67
C ILE A 481 -13.96 1.90 12.28
N LEU A 482 -14.54 0.86 12.85
CA LEU A 482 -13.86 -0.32 13.35
C LEU A 482 -14.19 -1.50 12.46
N VAL A 483 -13.20 -2.29 12.08
CA VAL A 483 -13.34 -3.44 11.19
C VAL A 483 -12.72 -4.68 11.84
N ALA A 484 -13.42 -5.81 11.76
CA ALA A 484 -12.92 -7.11 12.20
C ALA A 484 -13.08 -8.14 11.06
N PRO A 485 -12.12 -8.25 10.12
CA PRO A 485 -12.25 -9.09 8.94
C PRO A 485 -12.54 -10.55 9.25
N ILE A 486 -13.36 -11.20 8.42
CA ILE A 486 -13.66 -12.62 8.49
C ILE A 486 -12.54 -13.39 7.77
N GLY A 487 -11.81 -14.22 8.50
CA GLY A 487 -10.69 -15.01 7.99
C GLY A 487 -10.88 -16.52 8.07
N ALA A 488 -12.13 -16.99 8.25
CA ALA A 488 -12.48 -18.40 8.34
C ALA A 488 -13.77 -18.69 7.57
N PRO A 489 -13.99 -19.92 7.07
CA PRO A 489 -15.22 -20.30 6.38
C PRO A 489 -16.44 -20.23 7.28
N MET A 490 -17.62 -20.03 6.66
CA MET A 490 -18.92 -20.10 7.34
C MET A 490 -19.21 -21.51 7.85
N GLU A 491 -19.89 -21.56 8.97
CA GLU A 491 -20.52 -22.78 9.48
C GLU A 491 -22.04 -22.59 9.48
N ASN A 492 -22.77 -23.54 8.89
CA ASN A 492 -24.24 -23.47 8.80
C ASN A 492 -24.77 -22.17 8.15
N GLY A 493 -24.06 -21.61 7.18
CA GLY A 493 -24.46 -20.42 6.42
C GLY A 493 -24.18 -19.09 7.11
N VAL A 494 -23.45 -19.08 8.22
CA VAL A 494 -23.04 -17.86 8.93
C VAL A 494 -21.59 -17.95 9.40
N SER A 495 -20.94 -16.80 9.54
CA SER A 495 -19.63 -16.66 10.19
C SER A 495 -19.81 -16.15 11.61
N ASP A 496 -19.36 -16.90 12.60
CA ASP A 496 -19.29 -16.44 14.00
C ASP A 496 -17.98 -15.64 14.20
N VAL A 497 -18.11 -14.35 14.52
CA VAL A 497 -16.96 -13.48 14.71
C VAL A 497 -16.93 -12.90 16.12
N LYS A 498 -15.82 -13.12 16.81
CA LYS A 498 -15.57 -12.47 18.10
C LYS A 498 -15.05 -11.05 17.86
N VAL A 499 -15.77 -10.06 18.36
CA VAL A 499 -15.47 -8.64 18.20
C VAL A 499 -15.30 -8.00 19.57
N TRP A 500 -14.31 -7.14 19.71
CA TRP A 500 -14.15 -6.27 20.85
C TRP A 500 -14.57 -4.84 20.46
N LEU A 501 -15.59 -4.31 21.14
CA LEU A 501 -16.02 -2.93 21.04
C LEU A 501 -15.42 -2.13 22.20
N PRO A 502 -14.42 -1.23 21.95
CA PRO A 502 -13.76 -0.48 23.01
C PRO A 502 -14.70 0.41 23.82
N ALA A 503 -14.37 0.60 25.09
CA ALA A 503 -15.09 1.53 25.98
C ALA A 503 -14.87 2.99 25.57
N GLY A 504 -15.75 3.87 26.06
CA GLY A 504 -15.71 5.31 25.79
C GLY A 504 -16.61 5.78 24.66
N ASN A 505 -17.07 4.87 23.82
CA ASN A 505 -18.08 5.12 22.78
C ASN A 505 -19.07 3.96 22.72
N ASP A 506 -20.29 4.23 22.25
CA ASP A 506 -21.20 3.23 21.73
C ASP A 506 -20.93 3.07 20.21
N TRP A 507 -21.38 1.96 19.62
CA TRP A 507 -21.02 1.58 18.25
C TRP A 507 -22.25 1.17 17.46
N TYR A 508 -22.43 1.70 16.26
CA TYR A 508 -23.44 1.22 15.32
C TYR A 508 -22.86 0.11 14.45
N GLU A 509 -23.51 -1.04 14.43
CA GLU A 509 -23.22 -2.08 13.46
C GLU A 509 -23.74 -1.64 12.07
N TRP A 510 -22.84 -1.58 11.09
CA TRP A 510 -23.11 -0.96 9.79
C TRP A 510 -24.31 -1.56 9.06
N HIS A 511 -24.35 -2.90 8.95
CA HIS A 511 -25.36 -3.59 8.14
C HIS A 511 -26.75 -3.56 8.76
N THR A 512 -26.87 -3.58 10.07
CA THR A 512 -28.16 -3.65 10.79
C THR A 512 -28.63 -2.31 11.35
N GLY A 513 -27.73 -1.34 11.49
CA GLY A 513 -28.00 -0.09 12.21
C GLY A 513 -28.18 -0.27 13.72
N THR A 514 -27.87 -1.44 14.26
CA THR A 514 -28.01 -1.75 15.69
C THR A 514 -26.98 -0.99 16.51
N LEU A 515 -27.45 -0.27 17.53
CA LEU A 515 -26.58 0.41 18.50
C LEU A 515 -26.13 -0.57 19.58
N LEU A 516 -24.83 -0.78 19.70
CA LEU A 516 -24.17 -1.66 20.66
C LEU A 516 -23.36 -0.83 21.67
N LYS A 517 -23.38 -1.27 22.92
CA LYS A 517 -22.57 -0.62 23.98
C LYS A 517 -21.09 -0.92 23.78
N GLY A 518 -20.25 0.09 24.02
CA GLY A 518 -18.81 -0.11 24.14
C GLY A 518 -18.39 -0.78 25.43
N GLY A 519 -17.12 -1.18 25.52
CA GLY A 519 -16.52 -1.81 26.68
C GLY A 519 -16.77 -3.32 26.78
N GLN A 520 -17.20 -3.99 25.71
CA GLN A 520 -17.57 -5.40 25.73
C GLN A 520 -16.96 -6.22 24.60
N GLU A 521 -16.93 -7.52 24.78
CA GLU A 521 -16.63 -8.51 23.75
C GLU A 521 -17.94 -9.21 23.37
N LEU A 522 -18.14 -9.42 22.07
CA LEU A 522 -19.35 -10.02 21.51
C LEU A 522 -18.97 -11.11 20.50
N ILE A 523 -19.81 -12.14 20.40
CA ILE A 523 -19.83 -13.02 19.24
C ILE A 523 -21.03 -12.58 18.38
N ARG A 524 -20.74 -12.24 17.12
CA ARG A 524 -21.75 -11.81 16.14
C ARG A 524 -21.76 -12.73 14.94
N GLN A 525 -22.94 -12.94 14.39
CA GLN A 525 -23.16 -13.79 13.20
C GLN A 525 -23.34 -12.93 11.97
N PHE A 526 -22.68 -13.31 10.89
CA PHE A 526 -22.72 -12.61 9.61
C PHE A 526 -23.00 -13.59 8.48
N SER A 527 -23.97 -13.27 7.63
CA SER A 527 -24.21 -13.95 6.35
C SER A 527 -23.08 -13.65 5.36
N ILE A 528 -23.11 -14.23 4.16
CA ILE A 528 -22.09 -13.99 3.13
C ILE A 528 -22.04 -12.52 2.69
N GLU A 529 -23.16 -11.82 2.70
CA GLU A 529 -23.26 -10.40 2.29
C GLU A 529 -22.80 -9.44 3.39
N GLU A 530 -22.74 -9.90 4.64
CA GLU A 530 -22.43 -9.09 5.81
C GLU A 530 -21.03 -9.38 6.34
N TYR A 531 -20.43 -8.37 6.96
CA TYR A 531 -19.13 -8.50 7.62
C TYR A 531 -18.97 -7.42 8.70
N PRO A 532 -18.10 -7.65 9.70
CA PRO A 532 -18.01 -6.79 10.87
C PRO A 532 -17.49 -5.40 10.56
N ILE A 533 -18.37 -4.42 10.51
CA ILE A 533 -18.09 -2.99 10.41
C ILE A 533 -18.89 -2.29 11.51
N TYR A 534 -18.22 -1.49 12.32
CA TYR A 534 -18.84 -0.73 13.40
C TYR A 534 -18.42 0.73 13.31
N VAL A 535 -19.38 1.63 13.51
CA VAL A 535 -19.15 3.07 13.45
C VAL A 535 -19.42 3.69 14.82
N LYS A 536 -18.52 4.56 15.27
CA LYS A 536 -18.69 5.27 16.54
C LYS A 536 -20.01 6.05 16.56
N ALA A 537 -20.76 5.97 17.65
CA ALA A 537 -21.90 6.84 17.85
C ALA A 537 -21.46 8.30 17.93
N GLY A 538 -22.13 9.17 17.21
CA GLY A 538 -21.73 10.55 16.98
C GLY A 538 -20.93 10.78 15.69
N ALA A 539 -20.46 9.73 15.03
CA ALA A 539 -19.61 9.87 13.83
C ALA A 539 -20.36 10.54 12.67
N VAL A 540 -19.60 11.32 11.91
CA VAL A 540 -19.97 11.88 10.61
C VAL A 540 -19.07 11.22 9.56
N ILE A 541 -19.69 10.53 8.59
CA ILE A 541 -18.97 9.80 7.52
C ILE A 541 -19.37 10.40 6.16
N PRO A 542 -18.46 11.14 5.50
CA PRO A 542 -18.70 11.60 4.14
C PRO A 542 -18.60 10.43 3.16
N MET A 543 -19.51 10.36 2.20
CA MET A 543 -19.61 9.29 1.22
C MET A 543 -19.93 9.84 -0.15
N TYR A 544 -19.56 9.12 -1.21
CA TYR A 544 -20.14 9.29 -2.53
C TYR A 544 -21.45 8.52 -2.69
N GLY A 545 -22.24 8.89 -3.68
CA GLY A 545 -23.41 8.12 -4.09
C GLY A 545 -23.02 6.80 -4.78
N LYS A 546 -23.98 5.88 -4.86
CA LYS A 546 -23.78 4.57 -5.51
C LYS A 546 -23.58 4.67 -7.04
N GLU A 547 -23.86 5.82 -7.64
CA GLU A 547 -23.68 6.10 -9.06
C GLU A 547 -22.22 6.35 -9.48
N VAL A 548 -21.32 6.56 -8.53
CA VAL A 548 -19.91 6.87 -8.84
C VAL A 548 -19.19 5.62 -9.34
N ASN A 549 -18.69 5.68 -10.57
CA ASN A 549 -17.99 4.59 -11.25
C ASN A 549 -16.51 4.88 -11.50
N SER A 550 -16.08 6.14 -11.41
CA SER A 550 -14.69 6.57 -11.56
C SER A 550 -14.38 7.67 -10.55
N LEU A 551 -13.16 7.67 -10.04
CA LEU A 551 -12.62 8.70 -9.16
C LEU A 551 -11.84 9.77 -9.93
N ASP A 552 -11.56 9.53 -11.21
CA ASP A 552 -10.93 10.51 -12.10
C ASP A 552 -11.89 11.65 -12.48
N ASP A 553 -13.20 11.37 -12.46
CA ASP A 553 -14.25 12.35 -12.75
C ASP A 553 -14.43 13.43 -11.67
N ASN A 554 -13.72 13.32 -10.55
CA ASN A 554 -13.83 14.21 -9.39
C ASN A 554 -15.29 14.42 -8.94
N PRO A 555 -15.96 13.43 -8.38
CA PRO A 555 -17.38 13.51 -8.03
C PRO A 555 -17.64 14.65 -7.05
N LYS A 556 -18.55 15.56 -7.41
CA LYS A 556 -18.82 16.79 -6.63
C LYS A 556 -19.93 16.60 -5.58
N LYS A 557 -20.79 15.59 -5.77
CA LYS A 557 -21.89 15.33 -4.84
C LYS A 557 -21.45 14.36 -3.77
N GLN A 558 -21.59 14.77 -2.53
CA GLN A 558 -21.34 13.92 -1.36
C GLN A 558 -22.63 13.67 -0.57
N ILE A 559 -22.68 12.52 0.10
CA ILE A 559 -23.71 12.12 1.05
C ILE A 559 -23.05 12.12 2.44
N ILE A 560 -23.67 12.78 3.39
CA ILE A 560 -23.16 12.81 4.76
C ILE A 560 -23.95 11.79 5.60
N GLY A 561 -23.28 10.69 5.95
CA GLY A 561 -23.80 9.71 6.91
C GLY A 561 -23.62 10.22 8.34
N ILE A 562 -24.71 10.29 9.10
CA ILE A 562 -24.67 10.69 10.51
C ILE A 562 -25.10 9.51 11.36
N PHE A 563 -24.24 9.10 12.27
CA PHE A 563 -24.50 8.05 13.25
C PHE A 563 -24.85 8.73 14.58
N PRO A 564 -26.12 8.74 15.02
CA PRO A 564 -26.55 9.53 16.17
C PRO A 564 -25.74 9.28 17.45
N GLY A 565 -25.38 10.36 18.15
CA GLY A 565 -24.58 10.34 19.39
C GLY A 565 -24.64 11.68 20.08
N VAL A 566 -23.81 11.91 21.10
CA VAL A 566 -23.83 13.16 21.88
C VAL A 566 -23.46 14.36 21.00
N ALA A 567 -22.36 14.28 20.28
CA ALA A 567 -21.92 15.24 19.28
C ALA A 567 -20.91 14.58 18.34
N GLY A 568 -20.81 15.08 17.13
CA GLY A 568 -19.86 14.61 16.13
C GLY A 568 -19.30 15.75 15.29
N GLU A 569 -18.09 15.55 14.81
CA GLU A 569 -17.42 16.48 13.91
C GLU A 569 -16.55 15.69 12.94
N PHE A 570 -16.48 16.17 11.69
CA PHE A 570 -15.55 15.68 10.70
C PHE A 570 -15.17 16.79 9.72
N SER A 571 -13.88 16.94 9.43
CA SER A 571 -13.37 17.88 8.45
C SER A 571 -13.01 17.16 7.16
N ILE A 572 -13.86 17.30 6.15
CA ILE A 572 -13.69 16.68 4.84
C ILE A 572 -12.59 17.42 4.08
N TYR A 573 -11.63 16.69 3.55
CA TYR A 573 -10.55 17.22 2.71
C TYR A 573 -10.86 16.99 1.23
N GLU A 574 -10.58 18.01 0.40
CA GLU A 574 -10.77 17.95 -1.06
C GLU A 574 -9.67 18.74 -1.77
N ASP A 575 -9.18 18.22 -2.90
CA ASP A 575 -8.23 18.84 -3.82
C ASP A 575 -8.50 18.39 -5.27
N GLU A 576 -7.64 18.75 -6.23
CA GLU A 576 -7.77 18.33 -7.63
C GLU A 576 -7.54 16.82 -7.88
N GLY A 577 -7.03 16.09 -6.90
CA GLY A 577 -6.94 14.61 -6.90
C GLY A 577 -5.64 14.03 -7.45
N ASN A 578 -4.91 14.71 -8.31
CA ASN A 578 -3.71 14.13 -8.95
C ASN A 578 -2.56 15.11 -9.23
N ASP A 579 -2.63 16.36 -8.80
CA ASP A 579 -1.52 17.29 -8.98
C ASP A 579 -0.64 17.43 -7.73
N GLN A 580 0.55 18.00 -7.89
CA GLN A 580 1.49 18.17 -6.78
C GLN A 580 1.12 19.33 -5.83
N ARG A 581 0.10 20.11 -6.13
CA ARG A 581 -0.30 21.29 -5.35
C ARG A 581 -1.09 20.95 -4.09
N TYR A 582 -1.41 19.67 -3.86
CA TYR A 582 -2.18 19.20 -2.70
C TYR A 582 -1.67 19.68 -1.34
N ALA A 583 -0.39 20.06 -1.24
CA ALA A 583 0.19 20.57 -0.01
C ALA A 583 -0.30 22.00 0.33
N THR A 584 -0.66 22.79 -0.69
CA THR A 584 -0.98 24.22 -0.57
C THR A 584 -2.35 24.61 -1.14
N GLU A 585 -2.85 23.86 -2.12
CA GLU A 585 -4.13 24.13 -2.79
C GLU A 585 -5.15 23.01 -2.48
N TYR A 586 -5.97 23.23 -1.46
CA TYR A 586 -7.02 22.32 -1.04
C TYR A 586 -8.16 23.04 -0.34
N ALA A 587 -9.28 22.39 -0.22
CA ALA A 587 -10.43 22.85 0.55
C ALA A 587 -10.70 21.92 1.74
N THR A 588 -11.23 22.48 2.81
CA THR A 588 -11.77 21.70 3.92
C THR A 588 -13.20 22.11 4.23
N THR A 589 -14.08 21.12 4.35
CA THR A 589 -15.48 21.33 4.76
C THR A 589 -15.69 20.72 6.13
N ARG A 590 -15.89 21.55 7.13
CA ARG A 590 -16.19 21.10 8.49
C ARG A 590 -17.68 20.78 8.62
N VAL A 591 -18.00 19.55 8.99
CA VAL A 591 -19.35 19.10 9.27
C VAL A 591 -19.47 18.75 10.74
N THR A 592 -20.45 19.33 11.42
CA THR A 592 -20.75 19.02 12.82
C THR A 592 -22.17 18.47 12.93
N SER A 593 -22.36 17.53 13.84
CA SER A 593 -23.68 17.01 14.19
C SER A 593 -23.88 17.02 15.70
N GLN A 594 -25.10 17.32 16.13
CA GLN A 594 -25.50 17.24 17.53
C GLN A 594 -26.92 16.70 17.64
N LEU A 595 -27.25 16.17 18.79
CA LEU A 595 -28.59 15.68 19.09
C LEU A 595 -29.39 16.77 19.78
N GLU A 596 -30.35 17.36 19.08
CA GLU A 596 -31.30 18.31 19.66
C GLU A 596 -32.68 17.62 19.78
N ASN A 597 -33.25 17.57 20.98
CA ASN A 597 -34.55 16.95 21.23
C ASN A 597 -34.69 15.53 20.64
N ARG A 598 -33.62 14.72 20.63
CA ARG A 598 -33.50 13.39 20.03
C ARG A 598 -33.55 13.38 18.50
N ILE A 599 -33.39 14.52 17.82
CA ILE A 599 -33.30 14.65 16.37
C ILE A 599 -31.85 15.03 16.02
N PRO A 600 -31.17 14.30 15.11
CA PRO A 600 -29.85 14.69 14.62
C PRO A 600 -29.94 16.00 13.83
N VAL A 601 -29.12 17.00 14.15
CA VAL A 601 -28.98 18.24 13.39
C VAL A 601 -27.56 18.34 12.88
N SER A 602 -27.39 18.69 11.61
CA SER A 602 -26.09 18.83 10.96
C SER A 602 -25.85 20.26 10.52
N TYR A 603 -24.62 20.74 10.75
CA TYR A 603 -24.15 22.05 10.32
C TYR A 603 -22.89 21.90 9.48
N THR A 604 -22.80 22.64 8.36
CA THR A 604 -21.62 22.69 7.50
C THR A 604 -20.98 24.06 7.51
N HIS A 605 -19.66 24.11 7.68
CA HIS A 605 -18.84 25.30 7.54
C HIS A 605 -17.76 25.07 6.49
N LEU A 606 -17.82 25.81 5.37
CA LEU A 606 -16.78 25.84 4.34
C LEU A 606 -15.63 26.74 4.79
N ARG A 607 -14.42 26.22 4.78
CA ARG A 607 -13.18 27.01 4.78
C ARG A 607 -12.40 26.65 3.52
N ALA A 608 -12.32 27.58 2.58
CA ALA A 608 -11.34 27.53 1.50
C ALA A 608 -10.03 28.13 2.04
N HIS A 609 -8.90 27.46 1.86
CA HIS A 609 -7.61 28.10 1.90
C HIS A 609 -7.46 28.88 0.58
N GLU A 610 -7.87 30.15 0.60
CA GLU A 610 -7.56 31.06 -0.51
C GLU A 610 -6.04 31.30 -0.51
N THR A 611 -5.35 30.78 -1.51
CA THR A 611 -4.13 31.44 -1.97
C THR A 611 -4.54 32.80 -2.50
N LEU A 612 -4.12 33.86 -1.83
CA LEU A 612 -4.21 35.23 -2.32
C LEU A 612 -3.55 35.27 -3.73
N ARG A 613 -4.34 35.11 -4.77
CA ARG A 613 -3.97 35.59 -6.09
C ARG A 613 -4.12 37.11 -6.01
N HIS A 614 -3.00 37.79 -5.98
CA HIS A 614 -2.98 39.21 -6.25
C HIS A 614 -3.63 39.44 -7.62
N LEU A 615 -4.70 40.22 -7.60
CA LEU A 615 -5.28 40.88 -8.76
C LEU A 615 -4.23 41.75 -9.43
#